data_a412ee3e6d3099aa5cf2c825d21dedbd
#
_entry.id   a412ee3e6d3099aa5cf2c825d21dedbd
#
_cell.length_a   1.000
_cell.length_b   1.000
_cell.length_c   1.000
_cell.angle_alpha   90.00
_cell.angle_beta   90.00
_cell.angle_gamma   90.00
#
_symmetry.space_group_name_H-M   'P 1'
#
loop_
_entity.id
_entity.type
_entity.pdbx_description
1 polymer ?
#
loop_
_entity_poly.entity_id
_entity_poly.type
_entity_poly.pdbx_seq_one_letter_code
_entity_poly.pdbx_strand_id
1 'polypeptide(L)'
;MRDPIGRLRTRLVIEAPAETPDGAGGVTRTYTEDSTVWAAIELVAGGYRFATDRSGQTVTHRITLRVGPDLTVQHRLRDGTRIYQIRSVLAEDADDRFLTALTEEMTP
;
A
#
# COMPACT_ATOMS: atom_id res chain seq x y z
N MET A 1 -22.40 -8.36 5.65
CA MET A 1 -21.12 -7.72 5.45
C MET A 1 -20.02 -8.49 6.16
N ARG A 2 -18.90 -8.63 5.52
CA ARG A 2 -17.83 -9.41 6.07
C ARG A 2 -16.99 -8.56 7.03
N ASP A 3 -16.60 -9.17 8.16
CA ASP A 3 -15.75 -8.49 9.13
C ASP A 3 -14.32 -8.45 8.60
N PRO A 4 -13.76 -7.27 8.31
CA PRO A 4 -12.41 -7.20 7.79
C PRO A 4 -11.35 -7.67 8.78
N ILE A 5 -11.61 -7.62 10.08
CA ILE A 5 -10.64 -8.08 11.07
C ILE A 5 -10.31 -9.55 10.86
N GLY A 6 -11.33 -10.37 10.56
CA GLY A 6 -11.10 -11.78 10.33
C GLY A 6 -10.31 -12.09 9.09
N ARG A 7 -10.13 -11.09 8.20
CA ARG A 7 -9.39 -11.26 6.96
C ARG A 7 -7.99 -10.67 7.01
N LEU A 8 -7.62 -10.02 8.12
CA LEU A 8 -6.30 -9.43 8.25
C LEU A 8 -5.30 -10.51 8.62
N ARG A 9 -4.84 -11.25 7.63
CA ARG A 9 -4.03 -12.45 7.83
C ARG A 9 -2.59 -12.32 7.37
N THR A 10 -2.27 -11.27 6.65
CA THR A 10 -0.95 -11.11 6.08
C THR A 10 -0.23 -9.98 6.79
N ARG A 11 0.99 -10.22 7.21
CA ARG A 11 1.82 -9.17 7.80
C ARG A 11 2.56 -8.46 6.70
N LEU A 12 2.42 -7.15 6.67
CA LEU A 12 3.10 -6.31 5.70
C LEU A 12 3.98 -5.32 6.43
N VAL A 13 5.11 -5.02 5.81
CA VAL A 13 5.99 -3.97 6.29
C VAL A 13 5.63 -2.70 5.55
N ILE A 14 5.37 -1.63 6.30
CA ILE A 14 5.17 -0.30 5.73
C ILE A 14 6.55 0.33 5.60
N GLU A 15 6.89 0.74 4.38
CA GLU A 15 8.17 1.36 4.11
C GLU A 15 7.96 2.81 3.73
N ALA A 16 8.71 3.69 4.36
CA ALA A 16 8.66 5.12 4.11
C ALA A 16 9.84 5.55 3.27
N PRO A 17 9.65 6.50 2.35
CA PRO A 17 10.75 6.97 1.53
C PRO A 17 11.70 7.84 2.34
N ALA A 18 12.98 7.73 2.02
CA ALA A 18 14.00 8.60 2.56
C ALA A 18 14.83 9.07 1.39
N GLU A 19 15.07 10.37 1.32
CA GLU A 19 15.86 10.95 0.25
C GLU A 19 17.19 11.41 0.80
N THR A 20 18.26 11.04 0.11
CA THR A 20 19.61 11.38 0.52
C THR A 20 20.30 12.09 -0.63
N PRO A 21 20.99 13.22 -0.39
CA PRO A 21 21.74 13.86 -1.46
C PRO A 21 22.81 12.90 -1.98
N ASP A 22 22.96 12.86 -3.30
CA ASP A 22 23.92 11.96 -3.94
C ASP A 22 25.28 12.60 -4.15
N GLY A 23 25.45 13.83 -3.73
CA GLY A 23 26.71 14.53 -3.88
C GLY A 23 26.92 15.18 -5.23
N ALA A 24 25.98 14.99 -6.15
CA ALA A 24 26.10 15.51 -7.51
C ALA A 24 24.94 16.42 -7.87
N GLY A 25 24.26 16.98 -6.87
CA GLY A 25 23.14 17.87 -7.08
C GLY A 25 21.80 17.19 -7.19
N GLY A 26 21.77 15.86 -7.11
CA GLY A 26 20.53 15.10 -7.13
C GLY A 26 20.28 14.43 -5.80
N VAL A 27 19.24 13.58 -5.78
CA VAL A 27 18.91 12.80 -4.59
C VAL A 27 18.73 11.35 -4.96
N THR A 28 19.03 10.47 -4.02
CA THR A 28 18.74 9.05 -4.12
C THR A 28 17.61 8.74 -3.16
N ARG A 29 16.55 8.11 -3.65
CA ARG A 29 15.43 7.71 -2.80
C ARG A 29 15.63 6.27 -2.38
N THR A 30 15.55 6.04 -1.09
CA THR A 30 15.55 4.70 -0.51
C THR A 30 14.29 4.54 0.31
N TYR A 31 14.01 3.30 0.70
CA TYR A 31 12.86 3.01 1.55
C TYR A 31 13.33 2.32 2.81
N THR A 32 12.82 2.77 3.93
CA THR A 32 13.16 2.20 5.23
C THR A 32 11.91 1.69 5.90
N GLU A 33 12.07 0.64 6.70
CA GLU A 33 10.95 0.07 7.43
C GLU A 33 10.45 1.08 8.45
N ASP A 34 9.15 1.33 8.42
CA ASP A 34 8.51 2.22 9.36
C ASP A 34 7.75 1.43 10.42
N SER A 35 6.92 0.49 9.98
CA SER A 35 6.15 -0.32 10.91
C SER A 35 5.67 -1.58 10.20
N THR A 36 5.10 -2.49 10.97
CA THR A 36 4.52 -3.72 10.46
C THR A 36 3.05 -3.75 10.82
N VAL A 37 2.21 -4.17 9.88
CA VAL A 37 0.77 -4.21 10.07
C VAL A 37 0.21 -5.52 9.57
N TRP A 38 -0.94 -5.90 10.11
CA TRP A 38 -1.74 -7.00 9.56
C TRP A 38 -2.67 -6.44 8.51
N ALA A 39 -2.82 -7.17 7.41
CA ALA A 39 -3.58 -6.68 6.28
C ALA A 39 -4.32 -7.80 5.58
N ALA A 40 -5.37 -7.43 4.86
CA ALA A 40 -6.07 -8.30 3.93
C ALA A 40 -5.73 -7.84 2.52
N ILE A 41 -5.23 -8.75 1.70
CA ILE A 41 -4.81 -8.43 0.34
C ILE A 41 -5.77 -9.10 -0.63
N GLU A 42 -6.32 -8.32 -1.55
CA GLU A 42 -7.25 -8.82 -2.56
C GLU A 42 -6.77 -8.38 -3.94
N LEU A 43 -6.77 -9.33 -4.87
CA LEU A 43 -6.52 -9.02 -6.26
C LEU A 43 -7.75 -8.27 -6.80
N VAL A 44 -7.50 -7.18 -7.51
CA VAL A 44 -8.60 -6.41 -8.09
C VAL A 44 -9.28 -7.23 -9.17
N ALA A 45 -10.60 -7.23 -9.16
CA ALA A 45 -11.39 -8.00 -10.12
C ALA A 45 -11.08 -7.54 -11.54
N GLY A 46 -11.21 -8.45 -12.49
CA GLY A 46 -10.88 -8.19 -13.86
C GLY A 46 -9.60 -8.86 -14.31
N GLY A 47 -8.89 -9.46 -13.38
CA GLY A 47 -7.73 -10.28 -13.68
C GLY A 47 -6.62 -9.48 -14.34
N TYR A 48 -6.28 -9.85 -15.55
CA TYR A 48 -5.19 -9.23 -16.26
C TYR A 48 -5.43 -7.77 -16.58
N ARG A 49 -6.68 -7.35 -16.56
CA ARG A 49 -7.06 -5.99 -16.89
C ARG A 49 -7.37 -5.26 -15.62
N PHE A 50 -6.40 -4.59 -15.09
CA PHE A 50 -6.53 -3.98 -13.78
C PHE A 50 -7.33 -2.70 -13.85
N ALA A 51 -7.98 -2.37 -12.73
CA ALA A 51 -8.74 -1.14 -12.63
C ALA A 51 -7.81 0.06 -12.70
N THR A 52 -8.34 1.16 -13.22
CA THR A 52 -7.64 2.42 -13.25
C THR A 52 -8.43 3.39 -12.39
N ASP A 53 -7.76 4.05 -11.45
CA ASP A 53 -8.44 5.00 -10.60
C ASP A 53 -8.64 6.33 -11.36
N ARG A 54 -9.22 7.32 -10.65
CA ARG A 54 -9.58 8.58 -11.29
C ARG A 54 -8.39 9.35 -11.83
N SER A 55 -7.21 9.12 -11.27
CA SER A 55 -6.00 9.80 -11.71
C SER A 55 -5.30 9.07 -12.83
N GLY A 56 -5.85 7.94 -13.30
CA GLY A 56 -5.22 7.15 -14.34
C GLY A 56 -4.21 6.17 -13.83
N GLN A 57 -4.12 5.98 -12.52
CA GLN A 57 -3.16 5.04 -11.92
C GLN A 57 -3.65 3.62 -12.08
N THR A 58 -2.73 2.71 -12.34
CA THR A 58 -3.03 1.28 -12.40
C THR A 58 -3.13 0.73 -10.99
N VAL A 59 -4.16 -0.07 -10.75
CA VAL A 59 -4.39 -0.71 -9.46
C VAL A 59 -4.47 -2.21 -9.67
N THR A 60 -3.61 -2.96 -8.99
CA THR A 60 -3.62 -4.41 -9.08
C THR A 60 -4.19 -5.08 -7.85
N HIS A 61 -4.02 -4.46 -6.68
CA HIS A 61 -4.45 -5.05 -5.41
C HIS A 61 -5.10 -4.03 -4.52
N ARG A 62 -6.09 -4.48 -3.77
CA ARG A 62 -6.71 -3.71 -2.71
C ARG A 62 -6.22 -4.28 -1.40
N ILE A 63 -5.65 -3.44 -0.57
CA ILE A 63 -5.10 -3.88 0.71
C ILE A 63 -5.81 -3.12 1.82
N THR A 64 -6.47 -3.88 2.69
CA THR A 64 -7.20 -3.32 3.82
C THR A 64 -6.38 -3.53 5.08
N LEU A 65 -6.24 -2.47 5.88
CA LEU A 65 -5.50 -2.54 7.12
C LEU A 65 -6.16 -1.63 8.17
N ARG A 66 -5.76 -1.83 9.43
CA ARG A 66 -6.27 -0.98 10.48
C ARG A 66 -5.66 0.40 10.40
N VAL A 67 -6.47 1.39 10.75
CA VAL A 67 -6.00 2.75 10.89
C VAL A 67 -5.03 2.81 12.07
N GLY A 68 -4.01 3.57 11.93
CA GLY A 68 -2.98 3.77 12.93
C GLY A 68 -1.76 4.34 12.24
N PRO A 69 -1.18 3.61 11.30
CA PRO A 69 -0.07 4.17 10.54
C PRO A 69 -0.52 5.34 9.68
N ASP A 70 0.33 6.32 9.55
CA ASP A 70 0.07 7.47 8.71
C ASP A 70 0.48 7.11 7.28
N LEU A 71 -0.46 6.58 6.54
CA LEU A 71 -0.20 5.98 5.23
C LEU A 71 -0.51 6.96 4.12
N THR A 72 0.42 7.13 3.21
CA THR A 72 0.25 8.03 2.06
C THR A 72 0.71 7.34 0.79
N VAL A 73 0.50 8.00 -0.34
CA VAL A 73 0.97 7.48 -1.62
C VAL A 73 2.49 7.47 -1.74
N GLN A 74 3.19 8.09 -0.79
CA GLN A 74 4.65 8.04 -0.75
C GLN A 74 5.15 6.73 -0.17
N HIS A 75 4.33 6.05 0.60
CA HIS A 75 4.72 4.78 1.24
C HIS A 75 4.53 3.63 0.27
N ARG A 76 5.15 2.51 0.61
CA ARG A 76 4.89 1.26 -0.08
C ARG A 76 4.78 0.16 0.97
N LEU A 77 4.14 -0.94 0.57
CA LEU A 77 3.94 -2.10 1.43
C LEU A 77 4.77 -3.25 0.88
N ARG A 78 5.38 -4.01 1.77
CA ARG A 78 6.23 -5.11 1.36
C ARG A 78 5.84 -6.40 2.05
N ASP A 79 5.72 -7.46 1.27
CA ASP A 79 5.48 -8.81 1.76
C ASP A 79 6.61 -9.69 1.22
N GLY A 80 7.66 -9.85 2.02
CA GLY A 80 8.84 -10.55 1.55
C GLY A 80 9.48 -9.80 0.40
N THR A 81 9.46 -10.42 -0.79
CA THR A 81 10.01 -9.79 -1.99
C THR A 81 8.97 -9.06 -2.81
N ARG A 82 7.69 -9.17 -2.43
CA ARG A 82 6.62 -8.52 -3.17
C ARG A 82 6.44 -7.10 -2.66
N ILE A 83 6.36 -6.16 -3.57
CA ILE A 83 6.26 -4.75 -3.25
C ILE A 83 4.99 -4.20 -3.84
N TYR A 84 4.21 -3.49 -3.01
CA TYR A 84 2.96 -2.87 -3.40
C TYR A 84 3.10 -1.37 -3.24
N GLN A 85 3.15 -0.66 -4.35
CA GLN A 85 3.21 0.80 -4.33
C GLN A 85 1.81 1.35 -4.11
N ILE A 86 1.66 2.23 -3.13
CA ILE A 86 0.35 2.80 -2.82
C ILE A 86 0.01 3.85 -3.85
N ARG A 87 -1.17 3.72 -4.47
CA ARG A 87 -1.66 4.67 -5.46
C ARG A 87 -2.71 5.60 -4.87
N SER A 88 -3.53 5.11 -3.95
CA SER A 88 -4.46 5.96 -3.23
C SER A 88 -4.82 5.30 -1.91
N VAL A 89 -5.30 6.10 -0.97
CA VAL A 89 -5.69 5.63 0.35
C VAL A 89 -7.11 6.12 0.63
N LEU A 90 -7.98 5.20 1.03
CA LEU A 90 -9.38 5.47 1.28
C LEU A 90 -9.74 5.06 2.71
N ALA A 91 -10.56 5.88 3.37
CA ALA A 91 -11.14 5.47 4.63
C ALA A 91 -12.24 4.46 4.36
N GLU A 92 -12.25 3.37 5.12
CA GLU A 92 -13.12 2.24 4.79
C GLU A 92 -14.47 2.32 5.48
N ASP A 93 -14.55 2.93 6.65
CA ASP A 93 -15.82 2.99 7.36
C ASP A 93 -15.98 4.35 8.05
N ALA A 94 -17.19 4.56 8.60
CA ALA A 94 -17.54 5.84 9.22
C ALA A 94 -16.76 6.10 10.50
N ASP A 95 -16.24 5.05 11.12
CA ASP A 95 -15.48 5.18 12.36
C ASP A 95 -13.98 5.30 12.08
N ASP A 96 -13.59 5.27 10.82
CA ASP A 96 -12.19 5.38 10.41
C ASP A 96 -11.30 4.33 11.07
N ARG A 97 -11.83 3.12 11.26
CA ARG A 97 -11.06 2.04 11.88
C ARG A 97 -10.23 1.27 10.88
N PHE A 98 -10.59 1.33 9.62
CA PHE A 98 -9.90 0.61 8.56
C PHE A 98 -9.59 1.54 7.41
N LEU A 99 -8.47 1.29 6.78
CA LEU A 99 -8.07 1.97 5.55
C LEU A 99 -7.99 0.95 4.43
N THR A 100 -8.34 1.39 3.24
CA THR A 100 -8.06 0.61 2.04
C THR A 100 -7.02 1.34 1.23
N ALA A 101 -5.93 0.66 0.96
CA ALA A 101 -4.91 1.17 0.06
C ALA A 101 -5.10 0.51 -1.29
N LEU A 102 -5.27 1.32 -2.32
CA LEU A 102 -5.29 0.83 -3.69
C LEU A 102 -3.85 0.86 -4.17
N THR A 103 -3.35 -0.30 -4.58
CA THR A 103 -1.94 -0.47 -4.82
C THR A 103 -1.67 -1.11 -6.17
N GLU A 104 -0.47 -0.90 -6.64
CA GLU A 104 0.04 -1.59 -7.81
C GLU A 104 1.22 -2.45 -7.36
N GLU A 105 1.14 -3.75 -7.64
CA GLU A 105 2.26 -4.62 -7.33
C GLU A 105 3.40 -4.35 -8.32
N MET A 106 4.55 -4.03 -7.76
CA MET A 106 5.73 -3.75 -8.56
C MET A 106 6.50 -5.05 -8.73
N THR A 107 6.70 -5.45 -9.97
CA THR A 107 7.46 -6.66 -10.25
C THR A 107 8.94 -6.38 -10.07
N PRO A 108 9.64 -7.23 -9.30
CA PRO A 108 11.09 -7.05 -9.15
C PRO A 108 11.83 -7.25 -10.44
#